data_2c4708c9160b55c47d6aa268d6552641
#
_entry.id   2c4708c9160b55c47d6aa268d6552641
#
_cell.length_a   1.000
_cell.length_b   1.000
_cell.length_c   1.000
_cell.angle_alpha   90.00
_cell.angle_beta   90.00
_cell.angle_gamma   90.00
#
_symmetry.space_group_name_H-M   'P 1'
#
loop_
_entity.id
_entity.type
_entity.pdbx_description
1 polymer ?
#
loop_
_entity_poly.entity_id
_entity_poly.type
_entity_poly.pdbx_seq_one_letter_code
_entity_poly.pdbx_strand_id
1 'polypeptide(L)'
;MDRLKDYRGREQAFIKHRLLEGYLKRLFMIVGQFQSAICYVDCFAGPWEENRADLMDTSIGISLKIMADCREALGRMDKDVRFRALYIEKSKRSHAKLQSFLCGNTPSGIVAESFCGEFFDLRQQILDWCRSDEFVFFFIDPKGWKKVVEIPTLKLLLQRPKSEFLINFMYDFILRAHTQKEFEEDMGAIFGEVPDTCEMLPKDRERYLLKLYRQHLKKHMPGSGSSPRSACVPILDPARNRTKYHLVYLTRSAKGIQVFMDASDKLDIVQRTVRARTKQERSEEKTGQWNLFGREIMAPDRDTRVNLETVKDYWIKDLSEEPRCFGIVELANMLEETGWFESDLQMAFGELLAEGRADNLDMGQKRRSRYVHFDANRNKGERLRRRAI
;
A
#
# COMPACT_ATOMS: atom_id res chain seq x y z
N MET A 1 19.66 2.42 6.51
CA MET A 1 19.56 1.88 7.90
C MET A 1 19.77 2.91 9.00
N ASP A 2 20.53 3.98 8.79
CA ASP A 2 20.77 5.01 9.82
C ASP A 2 19.50 5.75 10.31
N ARG A 3 18.51 5.93 9.47
CA ARG A 3 17.26 6.64 9.81
C ARG A 3 16.34 5.92 10.81
N LEU A 4 16.53 4.63 11.08
CA LEU A 4 15.67 3.89 12.03
C LEU A 4 15.86 4.38 13.47
N LYS A 5 17.05 4.87 13.82
CA LYS A 5 17.34 5.43 15.16
C LYS A 5 16.44 6.63 15.48
N ASP A 6 16.05 7.41 14.46
CA ASP A 6 15.20 8.59 14.59
C ASP A 6 13.74 8.25 14.86
N TYR A 7 13.35 6.98 14.69
CA TYR A 7 11.98 6.45 14.86
C TYR A 7 11.84 5.54 16.08
N ARG A 8 12.75 5.60 17.04
CA ARG A 8 12.66 4.78 18.27
C ARG A 8 11.30 5.02 18.96
N GLY A 9 10.54 3.93 19.20
CA GLY A 9 9.16 3.98 19.69
C GLY A 9 8.09 4.35 18.66
N ARG A 10 8.49 4.62 17.40
CA ARG A 10 7.59 4.96 16.26
C ARG A 10 7.92 4.17 15.00
N GLU A 11 8.41 2.94 15.18
CA GLU A 11 8.89 2.06 14.10
C GLU A 11 7.82 1.84 13.02
N GLN A 12 6.54 1.89 13.40
CA GLN A 12 5.42 1.77 12.47
C GLN A 12 5.27 2.99 11.55
N ALA A 13 5.53 4.20 12.06
CA ALA A 13 5.57 5.40 11.23
C ALA A 13 6.71 5.29 10.21
N PHE A 14 7.88 4.78 10.63
CA PHE A 14 8.98 4.51 9.72
C PHE A 14 8.59 3.56 8.59
N ILE A 15 7.98 2.41 8.93
CA ILE A 15 7.55 1.40 7.94
C ILE A 15 6.56 2.04 6.95
N LYS A 16 5.55 2.76 7.45
CA LYS A 16 4.56 3.44 6.61
C LYS A 16 5.17 4.49 5.69
N HIS A 17 6.09 5.32 6.22
CA HIS A 17 6.77 6.35 5.43
C HIS A 17 7.67 5.74 4.36
N ARG A 18 8.33 4.60 4.66
CA ARG A 18 9.12 3.87 3.65
C ARG A 18 8.27 3.29 2.52
N LEU A 19 7.06 2.77 2.85
CA LEU A 19 6.15 2.35 1.79
C LEU A 19 5.70 3.54 0.95
N LEU A 20 5.27 4.63 1.61
CA LEU A 20 4.81 5.83 0.93
C LEU A 20 5.91 6.39 -0.01
N GLU A 21 7.15 6.48 0.48
CA GLU A 21 8.32 6.92 -0.30
C GLU A 21 8.54 6.03 -1.54
N GLY A 22 8.62 4.72 -1.34
CA GLY A 22 8.89 3.77 -2.41
C GLY A 22 7.75 3.67 -3.44
N TYR A 23 6.51 3.76 -2.97
CA TYR A 23 5.33 3.68 -3.83
C TYR A 23 5.07 4.97 -4.60
N LEU A 24 5.02 6.15 -3.92
CA LEU A 24 4.71 7.43 -4.56
C LEU A 24 5.65 7.76 -5.71
N LYS A 25 6.96 7.52 -5.53
CA LYS A 25 7.94 7.78 -6.58
C LYS A 25 7.61 6.97 -7.85
N ARG A 26 7.29 5.70 -7.71
CA ARG A 26 6.96 4.84 -8.85
C ARG A 26 5.61 5.23 -9.46
N LEU A 27 4.61 5.50 -8.62
CA LEU A 27 3.29 5.97 -9.06
C LEU A 27 3.42 7.23 -9.91
N PHE A 28 4.07 8.27 -9.38
CA PHE A 28 4.18 9.56 -10.05
C PHE A 28 4.97 9.47 -11.35
N MET A 29 6.03 8.66 -11.39
CA MET A 29 6.78 8.41 -12.63
C MET A 29 5.94 7.69 -13.69
N ILE A 30 5.11 6.72 -13.29
CA ILE A 30 4.25 5.98 -14.23
C ILE A 30 3.09 6.87 -14.69
N VAL A 31 2.37 7.49 -13.76
CA VAL A 31 1.21 8.34 -14.09
C VAL A 31 1.63 9.55 -14.90
N GLY A 32 2.79 10.15 -14.60
CA GLY A 32 3.33 11.28 -15.33
C GLY A 32 3.72 11.02 -16.79
N GLN A 33 3.80 9.73 -17.21
CA GLN A 33 3.93 9.41 -18.64
C GLN A 33 2.66 9.74 -19.44
N PHE A 34 1.48 9.76 -18.78
CA PHE A 34 0.17 9.81 -19.41
C PHE A 34 -0.71 10.97 -18.93
N GLN A 35 -0.39 11.58 -17.79
CA GLN A 35 -1.15 12.67 -17.17
C GLN A 35 -0.27 13.92 -17.09
N SER A 36 -0.82 15.07 -17.47
CA SER A 36 -0.15 16.38 -17.39
C SER A 36 -0.28 17.05 -16.02
N ALA A 37 -1.09 16.48 -15.10
CA ALA A 37 -1.27 17.02 -13.77
C ALA A 37 -1.55 15.90 -12.76
N ILE A 38 -0.84 15.95 -11.63
CA ILE A 38 -0.93 14.99 -10.53
C ILE A 38 -1.13 15.76 -9.22
N CYS A 39 -2.19 15.37 -8.49
CA CYS A 39 -2.49 15.86 -7.16
C CYS A 39 -2.19 14.79 -6.11
N TYR A 40 -1.54 15.16 -5.03
CA TYR A 40 -1.42 14.40 -3.81
C TYR A 40 -2.29 15.04 -2.72
N VAL A 41 -3.18 14.29 -2.10
CA VAL A 41 -4.02 14.77 -0.99
C VAL A 41 -3.74 13.94 0.24
N ASP A 42 -3.12 14.56 1.27
CA ASP A 42 -2.98 13.98 2.61
C ASP A 42 -4.17 14.41 3.46
N CYS A 43 -5.09 13.49 3.69
CA CYS A 43 -6.34 13.75 4.40
C CYS A 43 -6.15 13.92 5.91
N PHE A 44 -4.96 13.62 6.45
CA PHE A 44 -4.64 13.66 7.89
C PHE A 44 -3.20 14.10 8.14
N ALA A 45 -2.84 15.30 7.74
CA ALA A 45 -1.48 15.83 7.72
C ALA A 45 -0.91 16.25 9.10
N GLY A 46 -1.38 15.67 10.19
CA GLY A 46 -0.89 15.90 11.56
C GLY A 46 -0.67 14.62 12.34
N PRO A 47 -0.29 14.68 13.60
CA PRO A 47 0.13 15.81 14.41
C PRO A 47 1.63 16.09 14.29
N TRP A 48 1.90 17.34 14.49
CA TRP A 48 3.22 17.88 14.54
C TRP A 48 3.77 17.74 15.96
N GLU A 49 4.69 16.80 16.20
CA GLU A 49 5.35 16.70 17.51
C GLU A 49 6.20 17.95 17.73
N GLU A 50 6.10 18.55 18.92
CA GLU A 50 6.64 19.88 19.23
C GLU A 50 8.16 20.00 19.12
N ASN A 51 8.91 18.88 19.04
CA ASN A 51 10.35 18.83 19.18
C ASN A 51 11.14 18.62 17.87
N ARG A 52 10.52 18.60 16.69
CA ARG A 52 11.23 18.46 15.42
C ARG A 52 11.09 19.71 14.56
N ALA A 53 12.19 20.43 14.42
CA ALA A 53 12.31 21.55 13.47
C ALA A 53 12.32 21.06 12.00
N ASP A 54 12.68 19.78 11.78
CA ASP A 54 12.77 19.18 10.46
C ASP A 54 11.65 18.18 10.24
N LEU A 55 10.68 18.58 9.40
CA LEU A 55 9.51 17.77 9.03
C LEU A 55 9.76 16.93 7.79
N MET A 56 11.00 16.82 7.33
CA MET A 56 11.37 16.06 6.13
C MET A 56 11.10 14.56 6.25
N ASP A 57 10.98 14.04 7.48
CA ASP A 57 10.62 12.65 7.76
C ASP A 57 9.11 12.42 7.92
N THR A 58 8.27 13.43 7.68
CA THR A 58 6.81 13.32 7.70
C THR A 58 6.26 12.97 6.30
N SER A 59 4.99 12.54 6.23
CA SER A 59 4.30 12.33 4.94
C SER A 59 4.35 13.58 4.05
N ILE A 60 4.35 14.77 4.67
CA ILE A 60 4.40 16.05 3.98
C ILE A 60 5.77 16.28 3.34
N GLY A 61 6.84 16.23 4.12
CA GLY A 61 8.21 16.40 3.60
C GLY A 61 8.56 15.34 2.55
N ILE A 62 8.19 14.08 2.80
CA ILE A 62 8.39 12.96 1.87
C ILE A 62 7.67 13.21 0.56
N SER A 63 6.37 13.58 0.59
CA SER A 63 5.58 13.80 -0.64
C SER A 63 6.09 14.99 -1.44
N LEU A 64 6.42 16.12 -0.81
CA LEU A 64 6.98 17.30 -1.47
C LEU A 64 8.30 16.98 -2.17
N LYS A 65 9.21 16.29 -1.47
CA LYS A 65 10.49 15.87 -2.06
C LYS A 65 10.29 14.95 -3.25
N ILE A 66 9.42 13.95 -3.15
CA ILE A 66 9.16 13.00 -4.25
C ILE A 66 8.56 13.72 -5.45
N MET A 67 7.63 14.65 -5.23
CA MET A 67 7.05 15.45 -6.33
C MET A 67 8.13 16.26 -7.05
N ALA A 68 9.05 16.89 -6.32
CA ALA A 68 10.16 17.63 -6.91
C ALA A 68 11.09 16.72 -7.73
N ASP A 69 11.52 15.59 -7.13
CA ASP A 69 12.38 14.60 -7.77
C ASP A 69 11.73 14.02 -9.06
N CYS A 70 10.42 13.71 -8.98
CA CYS A 70 9.68 13.16 -10.13
C CYS A 70 9.45 14.23 -11.21
N ARG A 71 9.14 15.47 -10.85
CA ARG A 71 8.99 16.57 -11.80
C ARG A 71 10.26 16.79 -12.61
N GLU A 72 11.41 16.83 -11.93
CA GLU A 72 12.70 16.95 -12.60
C GLU A 72 13.00 15.74 -13.50
N ALA A 73 12.76 14.52 -13.03
CA ALA A 73 12.99 13.31 -13.81
C ALA A 73 12.07 13.21 -15.04
N LEU A 74 10.79 13.57 -14.91
CA LEU A 74 9.83 13.62 -16.02
C LEU A 74 10.21 14.72 -17.01
N GLY A 75 10.65 15.90 -16.54
CA GLY A 75 11.14 16.97 -17.40
C GLY A 75 12.33 16.55 -18.27
N ARG A 76 13.25 15.72 -17.73
CA ARG A 76 14.35 15.13 -18.53
C ARG A 76 13.86 14.12 -19.59
N MET A 77 12.61 13.68 -19.50
CA MET A 77 11.95 12.79 -20.47
C MET A 77 10.96 13.56 -21.37
N ASP A 78 11.09 14.89 -21.48
CA ASP A 78 10.21 15.78 -22.24
C ASP A 78 8.72 15.68 -21.82
N LYS A 79 8.48 15.42 -20.51
CA LYS A 79 7.14 15.40 -19.91
C LYS A 79 6.97 16.60 -18.98
N ASP A 80 6.12 17.55 -19.37
CA ASP A 80 5.74 18.66 -18.49
C ASP A 80 4.54 18.24 -17.62
N VAL A 81 4.82 17.89 -16.38
CA VAL A 81 3.81 17.43 -15.40
C VAL A 81 3.73 18.42 -14.25
N ARG A 82 2.53 18.96 -14.04
CA ARG A 82 2.22 19.83 -12.90
C ARG A 82 1.94 18.98 -11.67
N PHE A 83 2.62 19.29 -10.57
CA PHE A 83 2.37 18.64 -9.28
C PHE A 83 1.71 19.60 -8.32
N ARG A 84 0.65 19.12 -7.65
CA ARG A 84 -0.06 19.84 -6.60
C ARG A 84 -0.22 18.97 -5.37
N ALA A 85 -0.16 19.57 -4.19
CA ALA A 85 -0.36 18.89 -2.92
C ALA A 85 -1.36 19.63 -2.05
N LEU A 86 -2.26 18.91 -1.41
CA LEU A 86 -3.20 19.42 -0.42
C LEU A 86 -3.06 18.64 0.88
N TYR A 87 -2.98 19.36 1.99
CA TYR A 87 -2.78 18.79 3.31
C TYR A 87 -3.92 19.24 4.25
N ILE A 88 -4.57 18.27 4.91
CA ILE A 88 -5.72 18.54 5.80
C ILE A 88 -5.27 18.36 7.25
N GLU A 89 -5.46 19.40 8.07
CA GLU A 89 -5.18 19.37 9.51
C GLU A 89 -6.32 20.02 10.28
N LYS A 90 -6.86 19.30 11.27
CA LYS A 90 -8.02 19.76 12.04
C LYS A 90 -7.68 20.77 13.14
N SER A 91 -6.51 20.65 13.73
CA SER A 91 -6.08 21.53 14.81
C SER A 91 -5.60 22.86 14.25
N LYS A 92 -6.23 23.97 14.62
CA LYS A 92 -5.81 25.32 14.21
C LYS A 92 -4.34 25.61 14.53
N ARG A 93 -3.85 25.16 15.70
CA ARG A 93 -2.44 25.33 16.11
C ARG A 93 -1.49 24.55 15.20
N SER A 94 -1.82 23.28 14.93
CA SER A 94 -1.02 22.42 14.04
C SER A 94 -1.08 22.90 12.60
N HIS A 95 -2.23 23.37 12.15
CA HIS A 95 -2.41 23.96 10.81
C HIS A 95 -1.55 25.21 10.60
N ALA A 96 -1.47 26.11 11.59
CA ALA A 96 -0.58 27.27 11.50
C ALA A 96 0.89 26.88 11.33
N LYS A 97 1.35 25.83 12.04
CA LYS A 97 2.71 25.26 11.86
C LYS A 97 2.87 24.66 10.45
N LEU A 98 1.85 23.95 9.96
CA LEU A 98 1.83 23.39 8.61
C LEU A 98 1.96 24.48 7.55
N GLN A 99 1.19 25.56 7.66
CA GLN A 99 1.27 26.69 6.73
C GLN A 99 2.65 27.32 6.72
N SER A 100 3.24 27.56 7.90
CA SER A 100 4.60 28.10 8.01
C SER A 100 5.64 27.16 7.36
N PHE A 101 5.49 25.85 7.55
CA PHE A 101 6.36 24.86 6.93
C PHE A 101 6.23 24.88 5.40
N LEU A 102 5.02 24.87 4.86
CA LEU A 102 4.77 24.90 3.42
C LEU A 102 5.32 26.17 2.77
N CYS A 103 5.17 27.31 3.42
CA CYS A 103 5.71 28.59 2.95
C CYS A 103 7.23 28.54 2.74
N GLY A 104 7.95 27.90 3.68
CA GLY A 104 9.43 27.85 3.64
C GLY A 104 10.02 26.65 2.89
N ASN A 105 9.26 25.57 2.68
CA ASN A 105 9.81 24.28 2.20
C ASN A 105 9.12 23.72 0.96
N THR A 106 8.15 24.41 0.37
CA THR A 106 7.55 23.94 -0.88
C THR A 106 8.56 24.14 -2.03
N PRO A 107 8.93 23.06 -2.73
CA PRO A 107 9.88 23.16 -3.83
C PRO A 107 9.35 24.01 -4.99
N SER A 108 10.24 24.70 -5.68
CA SER A 108 9.89 25.50 -6.86
C SER A 108 9.16 24.64 -7.90
N GLY A 109 8.05 25.19 -8.43
CA GLY A 109 7.22 24.52 -9.44
C GLY A 109 6.27 23.46 -8.88
N ILE A 110 6.18 23.33 -7.57
CA ILE A 110 5.12 22.57 -6.87
C ILE A 110 4.14 23.57 -6.24
N VAL A 111 2.84 23.28 -6.33
CA VAL A 111 1.80 24.04 -5.62
C VAL A 111 1.36 23.24 -4.41
N ALA A 112 1.57 23.77 -3.21
CA ALA A 112 1.19 23.12 -1.97
C ALA A 112 0.27 24.03 -1.15
N GLU A 113 -0.87 23.50 -0.75
CA GLU A 113 -1.88 24.21 0.05
C GLU A 113 -2.32 23.36 1.25
N SER A 114 -3.00 23.98 2.20
CA SER A 114 -3.57 23.29 3.36
C SER A 114 -4.92 23.84 3.75
N PHE A 115 -5.82 22.93 4.21
CA PHE A 115 -7.11 23.30 4.78
C PHE A 115 -7.17 22.96 6.26
N CYS A 116 -7.80 23.86 7.04
CA CYS A 116 -8.01 23.70 8.47
C CYS A 116 -9.44 23.22 8.74
N GLY A 117 -9.59 22.01 9.26
CA GLY A 117 -10.88 21.45 9.62
C GLY A 117 -10.91 19.93 9.66
N GLU A 118 -12.02 19.36 10.09
CA GLU A 118 -12.24 17.93 10.07
C GLU A 118 -12.37 17.45 8.61
N PHE A 119 -11.68 16.36 8.28
CA PHE A 119 -11.71 15.76 6.95
C PHE A 119 -13.13 15.49 6.45
N PHE A 120 -14.01 15.02 7.35
CA PHE A 120 -15.41 14.73 7.03
C PHE A 120 -16.14 15.95 6.47
N ASP A 121 -15.92 17.12 7.06
CA ASP A 121 -16.60 18.37 6.67
C ASP A 121 -16.01 18.97 5.39
N LEU A 122 -14.73 18.76 5.15
CA LEU A 122 -13.98 19.37 4.04
C LEU A 122 -14.05 18.58 2.73
N ARG A 123 -14.70 17.41 2.67
CA ARG A 123 -14.68 16.51 1.50
C ARG A 123 -15.06 17.18 0.18
N GLN A 124 -16.12 18.01 0.20
CA GLN A 124 -16.54 18.74 -1.00
C GLN A 124 -15.49 19.78 -1.39
N GLN A 125 -14.99 20.54 -0.44
CA GLN A 125 -13.93 21.54 -0.69
C GLN A 125 -12.65 20.91 -1.22
N ILE A 126 -12.29 19.73 -0.74
CA ILE A 126 -11.16 18.94 -1.25
C ILE A 126 -11.40 18.59 -2.74
N LEU A 127 -12.60 18.11 -3.08
CA LEU A 127 -12.94 17.76 -4.46
C LEU A 127 -12.98 18.97 -5.38
N ASP A 128 -13.50 20.09 -4.91
CA ASP A 128 -13.54 21.34 -5.66
C ASP A 128 -12.13 21.90 -5.92
N TRP A 129 -11.21 21.70 -4.96
CA TRP A 129 -9.81 22.05 -5.12
C TRP A 129 -9.11 21.14 -6.16
N CYS A 130 -9.45 19.85 -6.21
CA CYS A 130 -8.94 18.90 -7.19
C CYS A 130 -9.65 19.10 -8.53
N ARG A 131 -8.96 19.58 -9.55
CA ARG A 131 -9.54 19.79 -10.88
C ARG A 131 -9.93 18.48 -11.54
N SER A 132 -10.97 18.47 -12.35
CA SER A 132 -11.53 17.27 -12.98
C SER A 132 -10.56 16.56 -13.94
N ASP A 133 -9.62 17.28 -14.54
CA ASP A 133 -8.62 16.77 -15.46
C ASP A 133 -7.40 16.13 -14.75
N GLU A 134 -7.20 16.40 -13.47
CA GLU A 134 -6.05 15.94 -12.69
C GLU A 134 -6.22 14.49 -12.22
N PHE A 135 -5.12 13.74 -12.22
CA PHE A 135 -5.03 12.51 -11.47
C PHE A 135 -4.83 12.82 -9.98
N VAL A 136 -5.58 12.17 -9.10
CA VAL A 136 -5.49 12.41 -7.65
C VAL A 136 -5.14 11.15 -6.90
N PHE A 137 -4.13 11.23 -6.04
CA PHE A 137 -3.80 10.21 -5.07
C PHE A 137 -4.22 10.67 -3.68
N PHE A 138 -5.18 9.96 -3.07
CA PHE A 138 -5.64 10.22 -1.72
C PHE A 138 -4.92 9.34 -0.71
N PHE A 139 -4.22 9.95 0.24
CA PHE A 139 -3.63 9.28 1.38
C PHE A 139 -4.52 9.52 2.62
N ILE A 140 -5.12 8.45 3.13
CA ILE A 140 -6.12 8.49 4.21
C ILE A 140 -5.53 7.74 5.41
N ASP A 141 -4.90 8.48 6.32
CA ASP A 141 -4.16 7.95 7.47
C ASP A 141 -4.67 8.50 8.81
N PRO A 142 -5.89 8.14 9.21
CA PRO A 142 -6.50 8.64 10.43
C PRO A 142 -5.81 8.10 11.68
N LYS A 143 -5.89 8.85 12.79
CA LYS A 143 -5.53 8.36 14.15
C LYS A 143 -6.61 7.51 14.82
N GLY A 144 -7.75 7.35 14.21
CA GLY A 144 -8.89 6.55 14.67
C GLY A 144 -9.57 5.86 13.50
N TRP A 145 -10.67 5.15 13.77
CA TRP A 145 -11.40 4.42 12.72
C TRP A 145 -12.81 4.95 12.51
N LYS A 146 -13.48 5.46 13.55
CA LYS A 146 -14.85 5.98 13.46
C LYS A 146 -14.95 7.14 12.48
N LYS A 147 -15.99 7.11 11.66
CA LYS A 147 -16.34 8.14 10.67
C LYS A 147 -15.29 8.46 9.62
N VAL A 148 -14.18 7.73 9.58
CA VAL A 148 -13.10 8.04 8.62
C VAL A 148 -12.96 6.97 7.55
N VAL A 149 -12.94 5.69 7.94
CA VAL A 149 -12.81 4.57 7.01
C VAL A 149 -14.16 4.03 6.53
N GLU A 150 -15.26 4.56 7.04
CA GLU A 150 -16.62 4.22 6.65
C GLU A 150 -16.91 4.63 5.21
N ILE A 151 -17.65 3.78 4.51
CA ILE A 151 -17.96 4.04 3.10
C ILE A 151 -18.80 5.31 2.90
N PRO A 152 -19.81 5.63 3.71
CA PRO A 152 -20.54 6.90 3.59
C PRO A 152 -19.63 8.14 3.63
N THR A 153 -18.55 8.09 4.42
CA THR A 153 -17.55 9.16 4.47
C THR A 153 -16.72 9.22 3.21
N LEU A 154 -16.26 8.07 2.70
CA LEU A 154 -15.37 7.98 1.57
C LEU A 154 -16.07 8.06 0.22
N LYS A 155 -17.37 7.76 0.16
CA LYS A 155 -18.15 7.60 -1.07
C LYS A 155 -17.98 8.77 -2.05
N LEU A 156 -18.00 10.01 -1.55
CA LEU A 156 -17.88 11.19 -2.38
C LEU A 156 -16.53 11.23 -3.13
N LEU A 157 -15.44 10.87 -2.45
CA LEU A 157 -14.10 10.80 -3.06
C LEU A 157 -13.96 9.57 -3.97
N LEU A 158 -14.53 8.41 -3.57
CA LEU A 158 -14.47 7.16 -4.35
C LEU A 158 -15.12 7.32 -5.73
N GLN A 159 -16.14 8.18 -5.84
CA GLN A 159 -16.83 8.45 -7.10
C GLN A 159 -16.01 9.29 -8.08
N ARG A 160 -14.91 9.91 -7.64
CA ARG A 160 -14.05 10.69 -8.51
C ARG A 160 -13.33 9.80 -9.53
N PRO A 161 -13.43 10.07 -10.85
CA PRO A 161 -12.59 9.41 -11.84
C PRO A 161 -11.11 9.81 -11.68
N LYS A 162 -10.18 9.10 -12.31
CA LYS A 162 -8.74 9.36 -12.26
C LYS A 162 -8.20 9.54 -10.83
N SER A 163 -8.61 8.64 -9.95
CA SER A 163 -8.18 8.66 -8.54
C SER A 163 -7.71 7.31 -8.06
N GLU A 164 -6.76 7.32 -7.13
CA GLU A 164 -6.29 6.16 -6.38
C GLU A 164 -6.23 6.49 -4.89
N PHE A 165 -6.31 5.47 -4.04
CA PHE A 165 -6.41 5.64 -2.60
C PHE A 165 -5.44 4.70 -1.89
N LEU A 166 -4.79 5.22 -0.85
CA LEU A 166 -4.09 4.42 0.15
C LEU A 166 -4.71 4.73 1.51
N ILE A 167 -5.38 3.74 2.09
CA ILE A 167 -6.20 3.87 3.29
C ILE A 167 -5.55 3.07 4.42
N ASN A 168 -5.26 3.73 5.54
CA ASN A 168 -4.86 3.06 6.77
C ASN A 168 -6.10 2.50 7.47
N PHE A 169 -6.32 1.19 7.32
CA PHE A 169 -7.41 0.46 7.95
C PHE A 169 -6.96 -0.05 9.32
N MET A 170 -7.42 0.61 10.37
CA MET A 170 -7.01 0.42 11.76
C MET A 170 -7.56 -0.89 12.34
N TYR A 171 -7.09 -2.04 11.85
CA TYR A 171 -7.58 -3.38 12.15
C TYR A 171 -7.66 -3.70 13.64
N ASP A 172 -6.64 -3.32 14.42
CA ASP A 172 -6.60 -3.58 15.87
C ASP A 172 -7.77 -2.92 16.64
N PHE A 173 -8.26 -1.78 16.19
CA PHE A 173 -9.44 -1.13 16.76
C PHE A 173 -10.74 -1.81 16.31
N ILE A 174 -10.85 -2.12 15.03
CA ILE A 174 -12.02 -2.78 14.44
C ILE A 174 -12.19 -4.17 15.05
N LEU A 175 -11.09 -4.92 15.24
CA LEU A 175 -11.11 -6.23 15.88
C LEU A 175 -11.69 -6.19 17.31
N ARG A 176 -11.52 -5.09 18.02
CA ARG A 176 -12.10 -4.93 19.38
C ARG A 176 -13.55 -4.48 19.35
N ALA A 177 -13.95 -3.78 18.31
CA ALA A 177 -15.30 -3.19 18.18
C ALA A 177 -16.31 -4.14 17.51
N HIS A 178 -15.88 -4.99 16.57
CA HIS A 178 -16.76 -5.70 15.64
C HIS A 178 -17.75 -6.70 16.27
N THR A 179 -17.53 -7.12 17.51
CA THR A 179 -18.46 -8.02 18.27
C THR A 179 -19.32 -7.26 19.26
N GLN A 180 -19.13 -5.96 19.40
CA GLN A 180 -19.84 -5.15 20.39
C GLN A 180 -21.09 -4.53 19.75
N LYS A 181 -22.26 -4.76 20.35
CA LYS A 181 -23.56 -4.26 19.83
C LYS A 181 -23.61 -2.76 19.61
N GLU A 182 -22.90 -1.98 20.45
CA GLU A 182 -22.83 -0.52 20.34
C GLU A 182 -22.17 -0.03 19.04
N PHE A 183 -21.45 -0.91 18.30
CA PHE A 183 -20.77 -0.59 17.04
C PHE A 183 -21.38 -1.29 15.82
N GLU A 184 -22.54 -1.91 15.92
CA GLU A 184 -23.22 -2.59 14.79
C GLU A 184 -23.46 -1.63 13.60
N GLU A 185 -23.90 -0.40 13.89
CA GLU A 185 -24.11 0.61 12.86
C GLU A 185 -22.78 1.00 12.16
N ASP A 186 -21.74 1.23 12.97
CA ASP A 186 -20.38 1.51 12.44
C ASP A 186 -19.87 0.34 11.58
N MET A 187 -20.11 -0.92 12.00
CA MET A 187 -19.71 -2.10 11.24
C MET A 187 -20.48 -2.20 9.92
N GLY A 188 -21.79 -1.93 9.94
CA GLY A 188 -22.60 -1.84 8.72
C GLY A 188 -22.09 -0.77 7.76
N ALA A 189 -21.70 0.39 8.27
CA ALA A 189 -21.15 1.49 7.47
C ALA A 189 -19.78 1.15 6.85
N ILE A 190 -18.94 0.39 7.56
CA ILE A 190 -17.62 -0.02 7.09
C ILE A 190 -17.71 -1.18 6.10
N PHE A 191 -18.46 -2.24 6.43
CA PHE A 191 -18.44 -3.50 5.69
C PHE A 191 -19.60 -3.68 4.73
N GLY A 192 -20.66 -2.85 4.84
CA GLY A 192 -21.91 -3.02 4.12
C GLY A 192 -22.89 -3.98 4.76
N GLU A 193 -22.46 -4.68 5.79
CA GLU A 193 -23.20 -5.61 6.64
C GLU A 193 -22.53 -5.69 8.02
N VAL A 194 -23.23 -6.22 9.00
CA VAL A 194 -22.63 -6.58 10.30
C VAL A 194 -21.94 -7.94 10.14
N PRO A 195 -20.59 -8.01 10.24
CA PRO A 195 -19.88 -9.26 9.96
C PRO A 195 -20.13 -10.30 11.06
N ASP A 196 -20.56 -11.51 10.69
CA ASP A 196 -20.56 -12.66 11.59
C ASP A 196 -19.21 -13.36 11.56
N THR A 197 -18.51 -13.34 12.68
CA THR A 197 -17.16 -13.91 12.80
C THR A 197 -17.01 -14.83 14.01
N CYS A 198 -18.12 -15.25 14.65
CA CYS A 198 -18.11 -15.93 15.94
C CYS A 198 -17.30 -17.23 15.94
N GLU A 199 -17.35 -18.02 14.88
CA GLU A 199 -16.65 -19.30 14.78
C GLU A 199 -15.33 -19.25 14.01
N MET A 200 -14.90 -18.06 13.57
CA MET A 200 -13.72 -17.92 12.72
C MET A 200 -12.42 -17.92 13.52
N LEU A 201 -11.43 -18.65 13.03
CA LEU A 201 -10.05 -18.54 13.53
C LEU A 201 -9.51 -17.12 13.29
N PRO A 202 -8.59 -16.62 14.12
CA PRO A 202 -8.11 -15.23 14.03
C PRO A 202 -7.61 -14.81 12.64
N LYS A 203 -6.87 -15.68 11.94
CA LYS A 203 -6.36 -15.39 10.58
C LYS A 203 -7.48 -15.37 9.53
N ASP A 204 -8.46 -16.26 9.66
CA ASP A 204 -9.59 -16.34 8.72
C ASP A 204 -10.52 -15.16 8.92
N ARG A 205 -10.75 -14.74 10.17
CA ARG A 205 -11.46 -13.52 10.54
C ARG A 205 -10.81 -12.27 9.93
N GLU A 206 -9.50 -12.13 10.10
CA GLU A 206 -8.75 -11.00 9.53
C GLU A 206 -8.92 -10.94 8.00
N ARG A 207 -8.75 -12.08 7.32
CA ARG A 207 -8.92 -12.20 5.87
C ARG A 207 -10.36 -11.87 5.44
N TYR A 208 -11.36 -12.37 6.17
CA TYR A 208 -12.77 -12.14 5.90
C TYR A 208 -13.15 -10.67 6.02
N LEU A 209 -12.80 -10.01 7.13
CA LEU A 209 -13.07 -8.58 7.35
C LEU A 209 -12.41 -7.70 6.29
N LEU A 210 -11.16 -7.97 5.94
CA LEU A 210 -10.49 -7.25 4.86
C LEU A 210 -11.14 -7.46 3.50
N LYS A 211 -11.59 -8.69 3.21
CA LYS A 211 -12.30 -9.01 1.97
C LYS A 211 -13.59 -8.21 1.88
N LEU A 212 -14.41 -8.19 2.93
CA LEU A 212 -15.65 -7.41 2.99
C LEU A 212 -15.39 -5.91 2.78
N TYR A 213 -14.43 -5.35 3.52
CA TYR A 213 -14.10 -3.93 3.39
C TYR A 213 -13.65 -3.56 1.98
N ARG A 214 -12.74 -4.34 1.39
CA ARG A 214 -12.26 -4.13 0.02
C ARG A 214 -13.39 -4.27 -1.01
N GLN A 215 -14.30 -5.22 -0.83
CA GLN A 215 -15.47 -5.40 -1.70
C GLN A 215 -16.42 -4.20 -1.60
N HIS A 216 -16.67 -3.71 -0.38
CA HIS A 216 -17.53 -2.56 -0.14
C HIS A 216 -16.94 -1.28 -0.74
N LEU A 217 -15.63 -1.03 -0.59
CA LEU A 217 -14.92 0.06 -1.28
C LEU A 217 -15.08 -0.02 -2.80
N LYS A 218 -14.80 -1.18 -3.40
CA LYS A 218 -14.91 -1.40 -4.85
C LYS A 218 -16.31 -1.16 -5.38
N LYS A 219 -17.35 -1.58 -4.66
CA LYS A 219 -18.76 -1.36 -5.01
C LYS A 219 -19.11 0.12 -5.18
N HIS A 220 -18.46 1.01 -4.41
CA HIS A 220 -18.72 2.45 -4.44
C HIS A 220 -17.76 3.25 -5.31
N MET A 221 -16.80 2.58 -5.94
CA MET A 221 -15.87 3.17 -6.89
C MET A 221 -16.32 2.84 -8.33
N PRO A 222 -16.95 3.76 -9.06
CA PRO A 222 -17.47 3.46 -10.39
C PRO A 222 -16.33 3.07 -11.34
N GLY A 223 -16.58 2.07 -12.16
CA GLY A 223 -15.70 1.70 -13.26
C GLY A 223 -15.76 2.77 -14.36
N SER A 224 -14.61 3.30 -14.73
CA SER A 224 -14.45 4.18 -15.89
C SER A 224 -13.63 3.46 -16.97
N GLY A 225 -14.23 2.48 -17.63
CA GLY A 225 -13.54 1.62 -18.61
C GLY A 225 -12.70 0.49 -18.00
N SER A 226 -12.49 0.46 -16.68
CA SER A 226 -11.78 -0.61 -15.97
C SER A 226 -12.45 -0.89 -14.62
N SER A 227 -12.50 -2.15 -14.24
CA SER A 227 -13.09 -2.55 -12.95
C SER A 227 -12.20 -2.08 -11.77
N PRO A 228 -12.81 -1.64 -10.66
CA PRO A 228 -12.08 -1.31 -9.44
C PRO A 228 -11.32 -2.52 -8.90
N ARG A 229 -10.08 -2.27 -8.46
CA ARG A 229 -9.14 -3.25 -7.89
C ARG A 229 -8.68 -2.79 -6.53
N SER A 230 -8.34 -3.75 -5.66
CA SER A 230 -7.83 -3.44 -4.35
C SER A 230 -6.83 -4.48 -3.87
N ALA A 231 -5.70 -4.04 -3.35
CA ALA A 231 -4.75 -4.88 -2.62
C ALA A 231 -4.60 -4.37 -1.18
N CYS A 232 -4.11 -5.21 -0.29
CA CYS A 232 -3.81 -4.77 1.07
C CYS A 232 -2.57 -5.47 1.61
N VAL A 233 -1.85 -4.79 2.49
CA VAL A 233 -0.67 -5.34 3.17
C VAL A 233 -0.75 -5.07 4.66
N PRO A 234 -0.40 -6.07 5.49
CA PRO A 234 -0.40 -5.92 6.93
C PRO A 234 0.81 -5.11 7.41
N ILE A 235 0.58 -4.22 8.33
CA ILE A 235 1.64 -3.59 9.13
C ILE A 235 1.57 -4.20 10.52
N LEU A 236 2.64 -4.92 10.85
CA LEU A 236 2.72 -5.70 12.08
C LEU A 236 3.15 -4.84 13.25
N ASP A 237 2.68 -5.21 14.44
CA ASP A 237 3.19 -4.64 15.68
C ASP A 237 4.67 -5.00 15.85
N PRO A 238 5.59 -4.04 16.06
CA PRO A 238 7.02 -4.32 16.15
C PRO A 238 7.37 -5.20 17.35
N ALA A 239 6.55 -5.18 18.40
CA ALA A 239 6.80 -5.89 19.64
C ALA A 239 5.97 -7.16 19.82
N ARG A 240 4.81 -7.24 19.18
CA ARG A 240 3.84 -8.31 19.36
C ARG A 240 3.62 -9.07 18.06
N ASN A 241 3.25 -10.34 18.14
CA ASN A 241 2.94 -11.12 16.94
C ASN A 241 1.48 -10.94 16.54
N ARG A 242 1.13 -9.73 16.11
CA ARG A 242 -0.20 -9.36 15.62
C ARG A 242 -0.13 -8.27 14.57
N THR A 243 -1.14 -8.22 13.73
CA THR A 243 -1.35 -7.11 12.81
C THR A 243 -1.91 -5.91 13.59
N LYS A 244 -1.37 -4.74 13.36
CA LYS A 244 -1.84 -3.49 13.95
C LYS A 244 -2.83 -2.79 13.05
N TYR A 245 -2.50 -2.65 11.78
CA TYR A 245 -3.37 -2.09 10.76
C TYR A 245 -3.02 -2.66 9.39
N HIS A 246 -3.88 -2.45 8.42
CA HIS A 246 -3.62 -2.76 7.02
C HIS A 246 -3.56 -1.47 6.21
N LEU A 247 -2.62 -1.41 5.28
CA LEU A 247 -2.65 -0.42 4.22
C LEU A 247 -3.45 -1.01 3.07
N VAL A 248 -4.65 -0.46 2.86
CA VAL A 248 -5.57 -0.87 1.80
C VAL A 248 -5.41 0.09 0.63
N TYR A 249 -4.98 -0.45 -0.48
CA TYR A 249 -4.82 0.28 -1.73
C TYR A 249 -6.00 0.03 -2.66
N LEU A 250 -6.49 1.08 -3.31
CA LEU A 250 -7.62 1.03 -4.23
C LEU A 250 -7.31 1.80 -5.51
N THR A 251 -7.50 1.15 -6.66
CA THR A 251 -7.18 1.67 -7.99
C THR A 251 -8.13 1.12 -9.05
N ARG A 252 -8.06 1.66 -10.28
CA ARG A 252 -8.67 1.08 -11.48
C ARG A 252 -7.63 0.45 -12.42
N SER A 253 -6.36 0.39 -12.00
CA SER A 253 -5.23 -0.06 -12.82
C SER A 253 -4.70 -1.41 -12.34
N ALA A 254 -4.65 -2.42 -13.21
CA ALA A 254 -3.96 -3.67 -12.94
C ALA A 254 -2.45 -3.43 -12.69
N LYS A 255 -1.85 -2.52 -13.46
CA LYS A 255 -0.44 -2.10 -13.24
C LYS A 255 -0.26 -1.43 -11.87
N GLY A 256 -1.25 -0.68 -11.40
CA GLY A 256 -1.25 -0.08 -10.04
C GLY A 256 -1.13 -1.15 -8.96
N ILE A 257 -1.89 -2.25 -9.05
CA ILE A 257 -1.79 -3.39 -8.12
C ILE A 257 -0.38 -3.97 -8.11
N GLN A 258 0.20 -4.26 -9.28
CA GLN A 258 1.56 -4.80 -9.36
C GLN A 258 2.58 -3.86 -8.71
N VAL A 259 2.52 -2.56 -9.03
CA VAL A 259 3.47 -1.56 -8.50
C VAL A 259 3.36 -1.43 -6.98
N PHE A 260 2.13 -1.41 -6.45
CA PHE A 260 1.89 -1.36 -5.02
C PHE A 260 2.42 -2.61 -4.30
N MET A 261 2.11 -3.80 -4.83
CA MET A 261 2.54 -5.06 -4.23
C MET A 261 4.06 -5.25 -4.31
N ASP A 262 4.73 -4.83 -5.39
CA ASP A 262 6.19 -4.87 -5.48
C ASP A 262 6.88 -3.88 -4.50
N ALA A 263 6.32 -2.69 -4.31
CA ALA A 263 6.79 -1.78 -3.27
C ALA A 263 6.60 -2.36 -1.86
N SER A 264 5.50 -3.08 -1.65
CA SER A 264 5.15 -3.73 -0.40
C SER A 264 6.01 -4.97 -0.10
N ASP A 265 6.43 -5.73 -1.11
CA ASP A 265 7.37 -6.84 -0.98
C ASP A 265 8.72 -6.37 -0.40
N LYS A 266 9.23 -5.27 -0.95
CA LYS A 266 10.46 -4.64 -0.44
C LYS A 266 10.31 -4.13 1.00
N LEU A 267 9.12 -3.61 1.32
CA LEU A 267 8.80 -3.16 2.67
C LEU A 267 8.71 -4.32 3.66
N ASP A 268 8.19 -5.48 3.27
CA ASP A 268 8.08 -6.64 4.15
C ASP A 268 9.45 -7.05 4.71
N ILE A 269 10.49 -7.00 3.89
CA ILE A 269 11.88 -7.23 4.32
C ILE A 269 12.30 -6.21 5.38
N VAL A 270 12.01 -4.92 5.15
CA VAL A 270 12.33 -3.85 6.12
C VAL A 270 11.56 -4.06 7.42
N GLN A 271 10.28 -4.38 7.34
CA GLN A 271 9.40 -4.63 8.49
C GLN A 271 9.93 -5.79 9.36
N ARG A 272 10.34 -6.89 8.76
CA ARG A 272 10.93 -8.05 9.47
C ARG A 272 12.23 -7.68 10.16
N THR A 273 13.09 -6.90 9.50
CA THR A 273 14.35 -6.42 10.07
C THR A 273 14.11 -5.51 11.28
N VAL A 274 13.15 -4.56 11.17
CA VAL A 274 12.76 -3.68 12.27
C VAL A 274 12.24 -4.48 13.46
N ARG A 275 11.37 -5.47 13.22
CA ARG A 275 10.82 -6.31 14.28
C ARG A 275 11.88 -7.15 14.98
N ALA A 276 12.80 -7.76 14.22
CA ALA A 276 13.89 -8.54 14.80
C ALA A 276 14.73 -7.66 15.73
N ARG A 277 15.09 -6.46 15.29
CA ARG A 277 15.84 -5.49 16.11
C ARG A 277 15.08 -5.04 17.35
N THR A 278 13.80 -4.67 17.23
CA THR A 278 12.98 -4.24 18.37
C THR A 278 12.85 -5.35 19.43
N LYS A 279 12.72 -6.61 18.99
CA LYS A 279 12.67 -7.76 19.90
C LYS A 279 13.99 -7.98 20.61
N GLN A 280 15.11 -7.83 19.90
CA GLN A 280 16.45 -7.94 20.47
C GLN A 280 16.69 -6.84 21.51
N GLU A 281 16.47 -5.56 21.18
CA GLU A 281 16.65 -4.41 22.08
C GLU A 281 15.82 -4.58 23.37
N ARG A 282 14.58 -5.06 23.28
CA ARG A 282 13.72 -5.34 24.45
C ARG A 282 14.20 -6.53 25.28
N SER A 283 14.80 -7.54 24.66
CA SER A 283 15.39 -8.68 25.37
C SER A 283 16.62 -8.21 26.14
N GLU A 284 17.48 -7.42 25.54
CA GLU A 284 18.68 -6.82 26.17
C GLU A 284 18.29 -5.91 27.35
N GLU A 285 17.27 -5.06 27.18
CA GLU A 285 16.74 -4.20 28.25
C GLU A 285 16.18 -5.01 29.44
N LYS A 286 15.56 -6.18 29.18
CA LYS A 286 14.98 -7.02 30.24
C LYS A 286 16.01 -7.89 30.97
N THR A 287 17.00 -8.40 30.25
CA THR A 287 17.96 -9.36 30.80
C THR A 287 19.24 -8.72 31.26
N GLY A 288 19.52 -7.46 30.89
CA GLY A 288 20.79 -6.78 31.14
C GLY A 288 21.99 -7.42 30.43
N GLN A 289 21.74 -8.47 29.66
CA GLN A 289 22.80 -9.18 28.91
C GLN A 289 22.91 -8.60 27.50
N TRP A 290 24.03 -7.96 27.21
CA TRP A 290 24.38 -7.57 25.87
C TRP A 290 24.82 -8.81 25.09
N ASN A 291 24.27 -8.97 23.88
CA ASN A 291 24.67 -10.07 23.02
C ASN A 291 26.08 -9.84 22.51
N LEU A 292 27.06 -10.51 23.13
CA LEU A 292 28.50 -10.37 22.84
C LEU A 292 28.88 -10.84 21.42
N PHE A 293 28.03 -11.64 20.78
CA PHE A 293 28.25 -12.26 19.48
C PHE A 293 27.64 -11.48 18.32
N GLY A 294 27.95 -10.20 18.24
CA GLY A 294 27.81 -9.44 17.02
C GLY A 294 26.39 -9.13 16.58
N ARG A 295 26.20 -7.91 16.19
CA ARG A 295 25.03 -7.32 15.53
C ARG A 295 24.74 -7.91 14.13
N GLU A 296 25.00 -9.17 13.87
CA GLU A 296 24.47 -9.83 12.70
C GLU A 296 22.97 -10.05 12.93
N ILE A 297 22.20 -9.04 12.54
CA ILE A 297 20.77 -9.23 12.31
C ILE A 297 20.70 -10.27 11.21
N MET A 298 20.40 -11.52 11.57
CA MET A 298 20.09 -12.55 10.59
C MET A 298 19.03 -11.95 9.66
N ALA A 299 19.36 -11.85 8.38
CA ALA A 299 18.38 -11.45 7.39
C ALA A 299 17.16 -12.37 7.57
N PRO A 300 15.95 -11.80 7.76
CA PRO A 300 14.79 -12.64 8.00
C PRO A 300 14.65 -13.60 6.83
N ASP A 301 14.53 -14.87 7.19
CA ASP A 301 14.38 -15.95 6.23
C ASP A 301 13.15 -15.66 5.35
N ARG A 302 13.35 -15.54 4.04
CA ARG A 302 12.25 -15.35 3.08
C ARG A 302 11.32 -16.57 3.06
N ASP A 303 11.84 -17.75 3.39
CA ASP A 303 11.15 -19.03 3.26
C ASP A 303 9.99 -19.20 4.26
N THR A 304 9.87 -18.35 5.27
CA THR A 304 8.80 -18.47 6.29
C THR A 304 7.54 -17.67 5.99
N ARG A 305 7.50 -16.85 4.91
CA ARG A 305 6.38 -15.95 4.64
C ARG A 305 5.16 -16.66 4.07
N VAL A 306 5.35 -17.50 3.08
CA VAL A 306 4.31 -18.27 2.38
C VAL A 306 4.77 -19.70 2.21
N ASN A 307 3.85 -20.66 2.40
CA ASN A 307 4.13 -22.06 2.06
C ASN A 307 4.19 -22.19 0.52
N LEU A 308 5.36 -22.51 -0.01
CA LEU A 308 5.61 -22.57 -1.44
C LEU A 308 4.74 -23.64 -2.15
N GLU A 309 4.44 -24.76 -1.46
CA GLU A 309 3.54 -25.79 -2.00
C GLU A 309 2.13 -25.21 -2.21
N THR A 310 1.63 -24.38 -1.30
CA THR A 310 0.32 -23.72 -1.49
C THR A 310 0.32 -22.82 -2.72
N VAL A 311 1.43 -22.15 -3.01
CA VAL A 311 1.55 -21.30 -4.22
C VAL A 311 1.63 -22.14 -5.47
N LYS A 312 2.33 -23.29 -5.43
CA LYS A 312 2.38 -24.25 -6.54
C LYS A 312 1.00 -24.85 -6.83
N ASP A 313 0.26 -25.23 -5.81
CA ASP A 313 -1.10 -25.75 -5.96
C ASP A 313 -2.04 -24.70 -6.59
N TYR A 314 -1.90 -23.44 -6.19
CA TYR A 314 -2.64 -22.33 -6.78
C TYR A 314 -2.33 -22.20 -8.29
N TRP A 315 -1.04 -22.23 -8.67
CA TRP A 315 -0.63 -22.23 -10.08
C TRP A 315 -1.22 -23.40 -10.87
N ILE A 316 -1.12 -24.63 -10.34
CA ILE A 316 -1.63 -25.84 -11.02
C ILE A 316 -3.13 -25.75 -11.21
N LYS A 317 -3.87 -25.16 -10.28
CA LYS A 317 -5.33 -24.94 -10.39
C LYS A 317 -5.66 -23.88 -11.44
N ASP A 318 -4.86 -22.83 -11.54
CA ASP A 318 -5.12 -21.70 -12.46
C ASP A 318 -4.60 -21.99 -13.88
N LEU A 319 -3.54 -22.79 -14.04
CA LEU A 319 -3.03 -23.21 -15.33
C LEU A 319 -3.97 -24.25 -15.99
N SER A 320 -4.19 -24.09 -17.30
CA SER A 320 -4.84 -25.08 -18.17
C SER A 320 -3.82 -25.89 -18.97
N GLU A 321 -4.23 -27.01 -19.53
CA GLU A 321 -3.41 -27.77 -20.50
C GLU A 321 -3.27 -27.01 -21.82
N GLU A 322 -4.34 -26.32 -22.23
CA GLU A 322 -4.30 -25.39 -23.33
C GLU A 322 -3.53 -24.12 -22.95
N PRO A 323 -2.54 -23.69 -23.76
CA PRO A 323 -1.76 -22.50 -23.46
C PRO A 323 -2.61 -21.24 -23.42
N ARG A 324 -2.47 -20.43 -22.38
CA ARG A 324 -3.06 -19.08 -22.31
C ARG A 324 -2.04 -18.03 -21.89
N CYS A 325 -2.30 -16.78 -22.24
CA CYS A 325 -1.45 -15.66 -21.85
C CYS A 325 -1.65 -15.28 -20.39
N PHE A 326 -0.54 -15.04 -19.69
CA PHE A 326 -0.51 -14.50 -18.33
C PHE A 326 0.17 -13.14 -18.35
N GLY A 327 -0.63 -12.09 -18.40
CA GLY A 327 -0.18 -10.71 -18.43
C GLY A 327 -0.40 -9.97 -17.11
N ILE A 328 -0.35 -8.64 -17.19
CA ILE A 328 -0.51 -7.78 -16.01
C ILE A 328 -1.89 -7.93 -15.35
N VAL A 329 -2.93 -8.23 -16.13
CA VAL A 329 -4.29 -8.41 -15.60
C VAL A 329 -4.38 -9.69 -14.77
N GLU A 330 -3.84 -10.81 -15.29
CA GLU A 330 -3.78 -12.09 -14.59
C GLU A 330 -2.94 -11.97 -13.32
N LEU A 331 -1.76 -11.35 -13.41
CA LEU A 331 -0.94 -11.07 -12.23
C LEU A 331 -1.71 -10.26 -11.19
N ALA A 332 -2.37 -9.19 -11.58
CA ALA A 332 -3.15 -8.36 -10.65
C ALA A 332 -4.28 -9.16 -9.99
N ASN A 333 -4.95 -10.07 -10.72
CA ASN A 333 -5.98 -10.94 -10.16
C ASN A 333 -5.39 -11.86 -9.08
N MET A 334 -4.26 -12.52 -9.37
CA MET A 334 -3.56 -13.37 -8.42
C MET A 334 -3.17 -12.60 -7.15
N LEU A 335 -2.56 -11.41 -7.30
CA LEU A 335 -2.12 -10.58 -6.18
C LEU A 335 -3.31 -10.09 -5.33
N GLU A 336 -4.44 -9.70 -5.97
CA GLU A 336 -5.67 -9.29 -5.26
C GLU A 336 -6.30 -10.44 -4.48
N GLU A 337 -6.36 -11.63 -5.07
CA GLU A 337 -7.00 -12.80 -4.49
C GLU A 337 -6.21 -13.37 -3.32
N THR A 338 -4.91 -13.52 -3.49
CA THR A 338 -4.05 -14.25 -2.55
C THR A 338 -3.39 -13.36 -1.52
N GLY A 339 -3.13 -12.10 -1.85
CA GLY A 339 -2.30 -11.19 -1.04
C GLY A 339 -0.81 -11.56 -1.06
N TRP A 340 -0.39 -12.48 -1.92
CA TRP A 340 1.02 -12.84 -2.13
C TRP A 340 1.74 -11.76 -2.94
N PHE A 341 3.07 -11.90 -3.04
CA PHE A 341 3.87 -11.02 -3.88
C PHE A 341 4.25 -11.70 -5.21
N GLU A 342 4.60 -10.90 -6.20
CA GLU A 342 5.08 -11.44 -7.48
C GLU A 342 6.29 -12.37 -7.28
N SER A 343 7.16 -12.07 -6.32
CA SER A 343 8.32 -12.92 -5.99
C SER A 343 7.93 -14.33 -5.54
N ASP A 344 6.81 -14.48 -4.80
CA ASP A 344 6.31 -15.79 -4.38
C ASP A 344 5.80 -16.61 -5.58
N LEU A 345 5.03 -15.94 -6.46
CA LEU A 345 4.50 -16.53 -7.68
C LEU A 345 5.63 -16.97 -8.64
N GLN A 346 6.66 -16.12 -8.79
CA GLN A 346 7.83 -16.43 -9.63
C GLN A 346 8.59 -17.65 -9.12
N MET A 347 8.83 -17.71 -7.80
CA MET A 347 9.55 -18.82 -7.18
C MET A 347 8.81 -20.16 -7.36
N ALA A 348 7.52 -20.18 -7.07
CA ALA A 348 6.70 -21.38 -7.22
C ALA A 348 6.61 -21.84 -8.69
N PHE A 349 6.46 -20.91 -9.63
CA PHE A 349 6.43 -21.25 -11.05
C PHE A 349 7.79 -21.80 -11.53
N GLY A 350 8.90 -21.26 -11.01
CA GLY A 350 10.25 -21.78 -11.29
C GLY A 350 10.43 -23.23 -10.84
N GLU A 351 9.88 -23.61 -9.67
CA GLU A 351 9.90 -25.01 -9.22
C GLU A 351 9.02 -25.89 -10.10
N LEU A 352 7.81 -25.45 -10.46
CA LEU A 352 6.94 -26.20 -11.38
C LEU A 352 7.57 -26.45 -12.75
N LEU A 353 8.36 -25.49 -13.26
CA LEU A 353 9.16 -25.68 -14.47
C LEU A 353 10.24 -26.75 -14.27
N ALA A 354 10.97 -26.71 -13.15
CA ALA A 354 12.02 -27.67 -12.82
C ALA A 354 11.45 -29.09 -12.60
N GLU A 355 10.26 -29.20 -12.01
CA GLU A 355 9.53 -30.46 -11.83
C GLU A 355 8.88 -30.98 -13.13
N GLY A 356 8.90 -30.20 -14.22
CA GLY A 356 8.27 -30.56 -15.47
C GLY A 356 6.74 -30.56 -15.44
N ARG A 357 6.12 -29.86 -14.48
CA ARG A 357 4.64 -29.77 -14.27
C ARG A 357 4.02 -28.59 -15.00
N ALA A 358 4.80 -27.62 -15.42
CA ALA A 358 4.36 -26.45 -16.18
C ALA A 358 5.32 -26.14 -17.33
N ASP A 359 4.84 -25.37 -18.31
CA ASP A 359 5.65 -24.82 -19.40
C ASP A 359 5.42 -23.31 -19.52
N ASN A 360 6.48 -22.58 -19.83
CA ASN A 360 6.42 -21.25 -20.41
C ASN A 360 6.88 -21.33 -21.88
N LEU A 361 5.95 -21.23 -22.81
CA LEU A 361 6.19 -21.42 -24.25
C LEU A 361 6.95 -20.25 -24.90
N ASP A 362 7.01 -19.11 -24.21
CA ASP A 362 7.72 -17.92 -24.69
C ASP A 362 9.08 -17.75 -23.99
N MET A 363 9.47 -18.73 -23.18
CA MET A 363 10.77 -18.76 -22.50
C MET A 363 11.88 -19.13 -23.51
N GLY A 364 12.55 -18.09 -24.04
CA GLY A 364 13.69 -18.30 -24.95
C GLY A 364 14.91 -18.90 -24.22
N GLN A 365 15.96 -19.26 -24.99
CA GLN A 365 17.21 -19.88 -24.47
C GLN A 365 18.09 -18.91 -23.64
N LYS A 366 17.82 -17.63 -23.59
CA LYS A 366 18.61 -16.65 -22.85
C LYS A 366 18.32 -16.75 -21.35
N ARG A 367 19.38 -16.62 -20.52
CA ARG A 367 19.25 -16.52 -19.07
C ARG A 367 18.33 -15.37 -18.70
N ARG A 368 17.33 -15.65 -17.89
CA ARG A 368 16.31 -14.68 -17.45
C ARG A 368 16.44 -14.38 -15.96
N SER A 369 16.07 -13.18 -15.57
CA SER A 369 15.93 -12.78 -14.16
C SER A 369 14.59 -13.20 -13.56
N ARG A 370 13.60 -13.56 -14.41
CA ARG A 370 12.24 -13.98 -14.04
C ARG A 370 11.81 -15.18 -14.85
N TYR A 371 10.99 -16.04 -14.27
CA TYR A 371 10.40 -17.21 -14.93
C TYR A 371 9.22 -16.84 -15.81
N VAL A 372 8.47 -15.79 -15.42
CA VAL A 372 7.35 -15.24 -16.19
C VAL A 372 7.50 -13.72 -16.31
N HIS A 373 7.42 -13.20 -17.54
CA HIS A 373 7.38 -11.76 -17.80
C HIS A 373 5.95 -11.31 -18.08
N PHE A 374 5.21 -10.94 -17.03
CA PHE A 374 3.83 -10.47 -17.11
C PHE A 374 3.66 -9.17 -17.90
N ASP A 375 4.72 -8.36 -18.02
CA ASP A 375 4.77 -7.11 -18.77
C ASP A 375 5.22 -7.29 -20.23
N ALA A 376 5.56 -8.52 -20.66
CA ALA A 376 5.90 -8.82 -22.05
C ALA A 376 4.70 -8.52 -22.99
N ASN A 377 5.00 -8.41 -24.29
CA ASN A 377 3.98 -8.27 -25.35
C ASN A 377 2.95 -7.15 -25.05
N ARG A 378 3.41 -5.96 -24.64
CA ARG A 378 2.55 -4.84 -24.26
C ARG A 378 1.58 -5.18 -23.13
N ASN A 379 2.08 -5.82 -22.07
CA ASN A 379 1.34 -6.27 -20.89
C ASN A 379 0.39 -7.47 -21.11
N LYS A 380 0.42 -8.12 -22.27
CA LYS A 380 -0.31 -9.38 -22.51
C LYS A 380 0.37 -10.60 -21.88
N GLY A 381 1.66 -10.45 -21.54
CA GLY A 381 2.46 -11.47 -20.88
C GLY A 381 2.94 -12.61 -21.79
N GLU A 382 3.21 -13.73 -21.19
CA GLU A 382 3.75 -14.94 -21.81
C GLU A 382 2.71 -16.07 -21.77
N ARG A 383 2.82 -17.01 -22.72
CA ARG A 383 1.93 -18.18 -22.81
C ARG A 383 2.42 -19.28 -21.88
N LEU A 384 1.60 -19.59 -20.89
CA LEU A 384 1.86 -20.63 -19.92
C LEU A 384 0.84 -21.77 -20.05
N ARG A 385 1.25 -22.99 -19.67
CA ARG A 385 0.34 -24.15 -19.57
C ARG A 385 0.76 -25.10 -18.46
N ARG A 386 -0.15 -25.91 -17.99
CA ARG A 386 0.10 -27.11 -17.18
C ARG A 386 0.47 -28.26 -18.11
N ARG A 387 1.43 -29.10 -17.71
CA ARG A 387 1.64 -30.40 -18.36
C ARG A 387 0.67 -31.43 -17.80
N ALA A 388 0.12 -32.27 -18.66
CA ALA A 388 -0.53 -33.49 -18.24
C ALA A 388 0.52 -34.40 -17.57
N ILE A 389 0.19 -34.92 -16.39
CA ILE A 389 1.05 -35.87 -15.65
C ILE A 389 0.80 -37.25 -16.19
#